data_33e147642f5ae2cda5abe0ad5a276d0d
#
_entry.id   33e147642f5ae2cda5abe0ad5a276d0d
#
_cell.length_a   1.000
_cell.length_b   1.000
_cell.length_c   1.000
_cell.angle_alpha   90.00
_cell.angle_beta   90.00
_cell.angle_gamma   90.00
#
_symmetry.space_group_name_H-M   'P 1'
#
loop_
_entity.id
_entity.type
_entity.pdbx_description
1 polymer ?
#
loop_
_entity_poly.entity_id
_entity_poly.type
_entity_poly.pdbx_seq_one_letter_code
_entity_poly.pdbx_strand_id
1 'polypeptide(L)'
;MYIGYNCLWDNCTVLKDMRQSLFHLLGKGLKLYRGSDIMLDERRLIKKQDDYASFTATFYEKNLILGKQSLPLGLLSFEVLNMPEEQLTDLREATIKLKESAQHDVYLPLENIKDKKELRTDLSQFLPHFKNFLNELDKLPIFKYLEINQKQIVSAFVKAYKDDDIENNAQAIGDFLIDIMATHDELQIFRVYADTLLDDYIEKVKRRSPVHYAGAIHKFFNDKEMQKKLEAIMPPEILDNIFKIEQPINVDYITMKNPKNKKQYIVAERTIYRSIGGLLKADLFKALTIGNTPRRCHNCGEYFFIIGLSDTKYCSRIAPNDPKGRFCNKVGAHIKEQKKKEISYEAAYSRAYNRLKKRKYSKVNPLSDGEWNKLVGEIQDIRDLARAGKIPDYEAVRLLNEY
;
A
#
# COMPACT_ATOMS: atom_id res chain seq x y z
N MET A 1 7.59 12.20 14.83
CA MET A 1 8.57 13.10 14.17
C MET A 1 7.91 13.61 12.90
N TYR A 2 7.23 14.77 12.99
CA TYR A 2 6.53 15.39 11.86
C TYR A 2 7.52 16.30 11.15
N ILE A 3 8.08 15.86 10.06
CA ILE A 3 8.96 16.69 9.21
C ILE A 3 8.25 16.90 7.87
N GLY A 4 7.80 18.13 7.66
CA GLY A 4 7.84 18.81 6.36
C GLY A 4 6.84 18.40 5.29
N TYR A 5 5.53 18.36 5.55
CA TYR A 5 4.51 18.22 4.50
C TYR A 5 4.12 19.54 3.80
N ASN A 6 4.74 20.67 4.14
CA ASN A 6 4.34 21.98 3.61
C ASN A 6 4.75 22.28 2.16
N CYS A 7 5.50 21.39 1.48
CA CYS A 7 5.92 21.60 0.07
C CYS A 7 5.06 20.92 -1.00
N LEU A 8 3.99 20.21 -0.62
CA LEU A 8 3.16 19.45 -1.59
C LEU A 8 2.10 20.33 -2.31
N TRP A 9 1.80 21.52 -1.80
CA TRP A 9 0.63 22.31 -2.19
C TRP A 9 0.79 23.17 -3.43
N ASP A 10 2.00 23.62 -3.74
CA ASP A 10 2.22 24.53 -4.87
C ASP A 10 2.00 23.88 -6.26
N ASN A 11 2.10 22.55 -6.34
CA ASN A 11 1.96 21.83 -7.61
C ASN A 11 0.51 21.41 -7.96
N CYS A 12 -0.42 21.40 -7.01
CA CYS A 12 -1.83 21.12 -7.26
C CYS A 12 -2.53 22.28 -8.01
N THR A 13 -2.08 23.50 -7.76
CA THR A 13 -2.58 24.68 -8.48
C THR A 13 -2.29 24.57 -9.98
N VAL A 14 -1.10 24.06 -10.34
CA VAL A 14 -0.69 23.88 -11.75
C VAL A 14 -1.56 22.85 -12.47
N LEU A 15 -1.93 21.74 -11.83
CA LEU A 15 -2.87 20.75 -12.40
C LEU A 15 -4.27 21.32 -12.59
N LYS A 16 -4.71 22.18 -11.67
CA LYS A 16 -6.01 22.87 -11.76
C LYS A 16 -6.01 23.89 -12.88
N ASP A 17 -4.92 24.64 -13.01
CA ASP A 17 -4.74 25.63 -14.07
C ASP A 17 -4.60 24.94 -15.44
N MET A 18 -3.89 23.80 -15.51
CA MET A 18 -3.79 23.00 -16.73
C MET A 18 -5.16 22.44 -17.16
N ARG A 19 -5.98 21.91 -16.24
CA ARG A 19 -7.35 21.48 -16.54
C ARG A 19 -8.23 22.65 -16.94
N GLN A 20 -8.13 23.80 -16.27
CA GLN A 20 -8.93 24.99 -16.63
C GLN A 20 -8.52 25.56 -17.99
N SER A 21 -7.24 25.58 -18.33
CA SER A 21 -6.75 26.03 -19.64
C SER A 21 -7.25 25.11 -20.76
N LEU A 22 -7.17 23.78 -20.57
CA LEU A 22 -7.74 22.79 -21.49
C LEU A 22 -9.27 22.92 -21.65
N PHE A 23 -10.01 23.12 -20.55
CA PHE A 23 -11.46 23.37 -20.61
C PHE A 23 -11.83 24.67 -21.31
N HIS A 24 -11.00 25.70 -21.22
CA HIS A 24 -11.26 26.99 -21.88
C HIS A 24 -11.04 26.91 -23.41
N LEU A 25 -10.13 26.07 -23.87
CA LEU A 25 -9.90 25.78 -25.29
C LEU A 25 -11.07 25.02 -25.93
N LEU A 26 -11.57 24.01 -25.22
CA LEU A 26 -12.64 23.12 -25.69
C LEU A 26 -14.02 23.80 -25.73
N GLY A 27 -14.21 24.90 -24.97
CA GLY A 27 -15.48 25.63 -24.90
C GLY A 27 -15.83 26.46 -26.16
N LYS A 28 -14.92 26.61 -27.10
CA LYS A 28 -15.12 27.54 -28.25
C LYS A 28 -15.44 26.90 -29.61
N GLY A 29 -15.65 25.59 -29.72
CA GLY A 29 -15.97 25.09 -31.06
C GLY A 29 -16.23 23.60 -31.24
N LEU A 30 -16.14 22.76 -30.23
CA LEU A 30 -16.38 21.33 -30.38
C LEU A 30 -17.78 20.96 -29.91
N LYS A 31 -18.62 20.51 -30.85
CA LYS A 31 -19.85 19.78 -30.53
C LYS A 31 -19.45 18.57 -29.68
N LEU A 32 -19.97 18.52 -28.45
CA LEU A 32 -19.87 17.39 -27.56
C LEU A 32 -20.35 16.11 -28.27
N TYR A 33 -19.46 15.39 -28.90
CA TYR A 33 -19.68 13.96 -29.16
C TYR A 33 -19.65 13.26 -27.82
N ARG A 34 -20.69 12.49 -27.52
CA ARG A 34 -20.73 11.64 -26.30
C ARG A 34 -19.51 10.73 -26.32
N GLY A 35 -18.61 10.95 -25.35
CA GLY A 35 -17.26 10.42 -25.33
C GLY A 35 -17.08 8.91 -25.08
N SER A 36 -18.09 8.07 -25.38
CA SER A 36 -17.95 6.62 -25.24
C SER A 36 -17.40 5.93 -26.47
N ASP A 37 -17.65 6.44 -27.67
CA ASP A 37 -17.32 5.72 -28.91
C ASP A 37 -15.98 6.13 -29.52
N ILE A 38 -15.57 7.39 -29.37
CA ILE A 38 -14.29 7.89 -29.86
C ILE A 38 -13.12 7.37 -29.01
N MET A 39 -13.28 7.29 -27.69
CA MET A 39 -12.26 6.75 -26.79
C MET A 39 -11.90 5.27 -27.02
N LEU A 40 -12.78 4.50 -27.63
CA LEU A 40 -12.51 3.07 -27.93
C LEU A 40 -11.62 2.88 -29.15
N ASP A 41 -11.64 3.78 -30.14
CA ASP A 41 -10.90 3.62 -31.38
C ASP A 41 -9.50 4.25 -31.35
N GLU A 42 -9.35 5.36 -30.66
CA GLU A 42 -8.06 6.05 -30.48
C GLU A 42 -7.18 5.35 -29.42
N ARG A 43 -7.80 4.69 -28.45
CA ARG A 43 -7.10 3.69 -27.60
C ARG A 43 -6.52 2.53 -28.41
N ARG A 44 -6.86 2.36 -29.66
CA ARG A 44 -6.22 1.37 -30.55
C ARG A 44 -4.77 1.70 -30.88
N LEU A 45 -4.33 2.92 -30.82
CA LEU A 45 -2.90 3.29 -30.95
C LEU A 45 -2.10 2.89 -29.70
N ILE A 46 -2.75 2.88 -28.54
CA ILE A 46 -2.20 2.42 -27.26
C ILE A 46 -2.66 0.98 -26.96
N LYS A 47 -3.50 0.39 -27.81
CA LYS A 47 -4.26 -0.86 -27.57
C LYS A 47 -3.44 -2.14 -27.37
N LYS A 48 -2.18 -2.15 -27.70
CA LYS A 48 -1.24 -3.19 -27.24
C LYS A 48 -0.62 -2.87 -25.88
N GLN A 49 -0.96 -1.68 -25.32
CA GLN A 49 -0.44 -1.15 -24.07
C GLN A 49 -1.56 -0.48 -23.26
N ASP A 50 -2.73 -1.12 -23.23
CA ASP A 50 -3.86 -0.77 -22.34
C ASP A 50 -3.44 -0.65 -20.86
N ASP A 51 -2.20 -1.03 -20.56
CA ASP A 51 -1.67 -1.16 -19.21
C ASP A 51 -1.06 0.12 -18.63
N TYR A 52 -0.90 1.20 -19.42
CA TYR A 52 -0.33 2.48 -18.94
C TYR A 52 -1.37 3.54 -18.57
N ALA A 53 -2.36 3.74 -19.40
CA ALA A 53 -3.47 4.65 -19.09
C ALA A 53 -4.63 3.91 -18.39
N SER A 54 -4.65 2.59 -18.48
CA SER A 54 -5.60 1.74 -17.78
C SER A 54 -4.94 0.43 -17.37
N PHE A 55 -5.22 0.00 -16.13
CA PHE A 55 -4.66 -1.23 -15.56
C PHE A 55 -5.71 -2.34 -15.64
N THR A 56 -5.43 -3.37 -16.42
CA THR A 56 -6.27 -4.57 -16.48
C THR A 56 -5.85 -5.54 -15.40
N ALA A 57 -6.72 -5.77 -14.43
CA ALA A 57 -6.52 -6.72 -13.36
C ALA A 57 -7.52 -7.88 -13.48
N THR A 58 -7.06 -9.09 -13.30
CA THR A 58 -7.92 -10.29 -13.26
C THR A 58 -7.86 -10.91 -11.88
N PHE A 59 -9.01 -11.03 -11.23
CA PHE A 59 -9.14 -11.63 -9.91
C PHE A 59 -9.66 -13.05 -10.01
N TYR A 60 -8.94 -13.97 -9.39
CA TYR A 60 -9.34 -15.37 -9.33
C TYR A 60 -8.98 -15.96 -7.96
N GLU A 61 -9.97 -16.47 -7.25
CA GLU A 61 -9.83 -16.99 -5.88
C GLU A 61 -9.14 -15.97 -4.96
N LYS A 62 -7.91 -16.29 -4.54
CA LYS A 62 -7.07 -15.48 -3.63
C LYS A 62 -5.93 -14.78 -4.36
N ASN A 63 -6.02 -14.67 -5.67
CA ASN A 63 -4.95 -14.13 -6.50
C ASN A 63 -5.41 -12.94 -7.35
N LEU A 64 -4.49 -12.03 -7.56
CA LEU A 64 -4.50 -10.96 -8.55
C LEU A 64 -3.60 -11.38 -9.71
N ILE A 65 -4.08 -11.33 -10.93
CA ILE A 65 -3.30 -11.59 -12.14
C ILE A 65 -3.09 -10.25 -12.84
N LEU A 66 -1.83 -9.85 -12.96
CA LEU A 66 -1.37 -8.69 -13.71
C LEU A 66 -0.41 -9.17 -14.81
N GLY A 67 -0.69 -8.78 -16.05
CA GLY A 67 0.08 -9.31 -17.19
C GLY A 67 0.09 -10.83 -17.19
N LYS A 68 1.28 -11.43 -17.10
CA LYS A 68 1.47 -12.90 -17.06
C LYS A 68 1.65 -13.46 -15.64
N GLN A 69 1.68 -12.60 -14.62
CA GLN A 69 2.00 -13.00 -13.27
C GLN A 69 0.76 -13.13 -12.38
N SER A 70 0.78 -14.13 -11.49
CA SER A 70 -0.27 -14.37 -10.51
C SER A 70 0.28 -14.08 -9.11
N LEU A 71 -0.30 -13.10 -8.44
CA LEU A 71 0.12 -12.59 -7.13
C LEU A 71 -0.94 -12.92 -6.08
N PRO A 72 -0.56 -13.24 -4.85
CA PRO A 72 -1.52 -13.26 -3.74
C PRO A 72 -2.19 -11.89 -3.58
N LEU A 73 -3.51 -11.85 -3.38
CA LEU A 73 -4.23 -10.61 -3.09
C LEU A 73 -3.60 -9.86 -1.91
N GLY A 74 -3.32 -8.58 -2.09
CA GLY A 74 -2.68 -7.69 -1.11
C GLY A 74 -1.16 -7.61 -1.24
N LEU A 75 -0.53 -8.45 -2.06
CA LEU A 75 0.92 -8.40 -2.25
C LEU A 75 1.35 -7.12 -2.97
N LEU A 76 0.59 -6.68 -3.96
CA LEU A 76 0.90 -5.44 -4.68
C LEU A 76 0.84 -4.23 -3.76
N SER A 77 -0.22 -4.10 -2.98
CA SER A 77 -0.38 -3.06 -1.96
C SER A 77 0.74 -3.09 -0.92
N PHE A 78 1.12 -4.28 -0.47
CA PHE A 78 2.24 -4.49 0.47
C PHE A 78 3.58 -4.00 -0.11
N GLU A 79 3.87 -4.27 -1.37
CA GLU A 79 5.12 -3.81 -2.01
C GLU A 79 5.16 -2.29 -2.14
N VAL A 80 4.04 -1.64 -2.47
CA VAL A 80 3.95 -0.18 -2.51
C VAL A 80 4.14 0.44 -1.13
N LEU A 81 3.58 -0.17 -0.07
CA LEU A 81 3.76 0.29 1.31
C LEU A 81 5.22 0.21 1.78
N ASN A 82 5.99 -0.77 1.30
CA ASN A 82 7.42 -0.92 1.61
C ASN A 82 8.35 -0.27 0.59
N MET A 83 7.81 0.44 -0.39
CA MET A 83 8.63 1.14 -1.39
C MET A 83 9.51 2.19 -0.69
N PRO A 84 10.83 2.22 -0.97
CA PRO A 84 11.72 3.21 -0.41
C PRO A 84 11.26 4.64 -0.71
N GLU A 85 11.40 5.54 0.24
CA GLU A 85 11.03 6.96 0.07
C GLU A 85 11.83 7.63 -1.05
N GLU A 86 13.08 7.18 -1.25
CA GLU A 86 13.93 7.63 -2.34
C GLU A 86 13.30 7.40 -3.72
N GLN A 87 12.70 6.22 -3.96
CA GLN A 87 12.02 5.94 -5.24
C GLN A 87 10.84 6.89 -5.51
N LEU A 88 10.10 7.27 -4.46
CA LEU A 88 9.02 8.25 -4.60
C LEU A 88 9.55 9.66 -4.86
N THR A 89 10.66 10.00 -4.22
CA THR A 89 11.34 11.30 -4.45
C THR A 89 11.85 11.40 -5.87
N ASP A 90 12.52 10.35 -6.38
CA ASP A 90 13.02 10.29 -7.75
C ASP A 90 11.86 10.41 -8.76
N LEU A 91 10.78 9.68 -8.53
CA LEU A 91 9.58 9.77 -9.38
C LEU A 91 8.96 11.16 -9.33
N ARG A 92 8.90 11.80 -8.15
CA ARG A 92 8.41 13.17 -8.00
C ARG A 92 9.22 14.16 -8.82
N GLU A 93 10.55 14.11 -8.72
CA GLU A 93 11.43 14.98 -9.48
C GLU A 93 11.26 14.78 -10.99
N ALA A 94 11.19 13.53 -11.43
CA ALA A 94 10.93 13.20 -12.82
C ALA A 94 9.56 13.71 -13.29
N THR A 95 8.55 13.62 -12.44
CA THR A 95 7.18 14.13 -12.72
C THR A 95 7.18 15.66 -12.87
N ILE A 96 7.87 16.39 -11.99
CA ILE A 96 7.97 17.86 -12.06
C ILE A 96 8.62 18.28 -13.38
N LYS A 97 9.78 17.71 -13.69
CA LYS A 97 10.51 18.02 -14.95
C LYS A 97 9.69 17.69 -16.19
N LEU A 98 8.93 16.59 -16.15
CA LEU A 98 8.03 16.23 -17.23
C LEU A 98 6.87 17.22 -17.37
N LYS A 99 6.25 17.66 -16.25
CA LYS A 99 5.17 18.65 -16.24
C LYS A 99 5.63 19.98 -16.84
N GLU A 100 6.78 20.48 -16.42
CA GLU A 100 7.38 21.71 -16.94
C GLU A 100 7.65 21.62 -18.45
N SER A 101 8.30 20.55 -18.89
CA SER A 101 8.57 20.33 -20.31
C SER A 101 7.30 20.10 -21.12
N ALA A 102 6.32 19.35 -20.60
CA ALA A 102 5.04 19.15 -21.28
C ALA A 102 4.28 20.48 -21.49
N GLN A 103 4.31 21.39 -20.49
CA GLN A 103 3.69 22.71 -20.60
C GLN A 103 4.28 23.51 -21.77
N HIS A 104 5.60 23.56 -21.89
CA HIS A 104 6.29 24.37 -22.90
C HIS A 104 6.32 23.70 -24.27
N ASP A 105 6.61 22.41 -24.33
CA ASP A 105 6.95 21.73 -25.58
C ASP A 105 5.77 20.98 -26.19
N VAL A 106 4.68 20.76 -25.43
CA VAL A 106 3.50 20.01 -25.89
C VAL A 106 2.23 20.87 -25.84
N TYR A 107 1.86 21.37 -24.65
CA TYR A 107 0.57 22.05 -24.46
C TYR A 107 0.53 23.44 -25.09
N LEU A 108 1.52 24.32 -24.84
CA LEU A 108 1.50 25.66 -25.43
C LEU A 108 1.53 25.64 -26.97
N PRO A 109 2.31 24.78 -27.66
CA PRO A 109 2.19 24.62 -29.09
C PRO A 109 0.83 24.15 -29.56
N LEU A 110 0.19 23.19 -28.84
CA LEU A 110 -1.14 22.70 -29.18
C LEU A 110 -2.23 23.76 -28.99
N GLU A 111 -2.06 24.66 -28.00
CA GLU A 111 -3.01 25.79 -27.76
C GLU A 111 -2.95 26.90 -28.82
N ASN A 112 -1.78 27.11 -29.39
CA ASN A 112 -1.51 28.22 -30.32
C ASN A 112 -1.57 27.82 -31.79
N ILE A 113 -2.13 26.66 -32.11
CA ILE A 113 -2.25 26.16 -33.48
C ILE A 113 -3.06 27.12 -34.36
N LYS A 114 -2.39 27.97 -35.11
CA LYS A 114 -2.98 28.73 -36.23
C LYS A 114 -2.62 28.13 -37.59
N ASP A 115 -1.58 27.36 -37.71
CA ASP A 115 -1.14 26.71 -38.93
C ASP A 115 -0.46 25.36 -38.65
N LYS A 116 -0.94 24.29 -39.31
CA LYS A 116 -0.44 22.91 -39.16
C LYS A 116 1.05 22.76 -39.48
N LYS A 117 1.64 23.65 -40.22
CA LYS A 117 3.05 23.65 -40.60
C LYS A 117 3.99 24.08 -39.46
N GLU A 118 3.48 24.94 -38.53
CA GLU A 118 4.27 25.44 -37.41
C GLU A 118 4.30 24.41 -36.27
N LEU A 119 3.39 23.46 -36.23
CA LEU A 119 3.28 22.42 -35.18
C LEU A 119 4.36 21.33 -35.23
N ARG A 120 5.26 21.36 -36.16
CA ARG A 120 6.45 20.48 -36.14
C ARG A 120 7.46 20.91 -35.08
N THR A 121 6.94 21.27 -33.90
CA THR A 121 7.75 21.62 -32.74
C THR A 121 8.69 20.46 -32.44
N ASP A 122 9.91 20.83 -32.18
CA ASP A 122 11.00 19.93 -31.88
C ASP A 122 10.77 19.28 -30.50
N LEU A 123 10.28 18.04 -30.45
CA LEU A 123 10.15 17.27 -29.24
C LEU A 123 11.50 16.90 -28.58
N SER A 124 12.62 17.43 -29.10
CA SER A 124 13.97 17.09 -28.62
C SER A 124 14.19 17.44 -27.15
N GLN A 125 13.53 18.49 -26.65
CA GLN A 125 13.59 18.90 -25.24
C GLN A 125 12.66 18.05 -24.35
N PHE A 126 11.47 17.75 -24.83
CA PHE A 126 10.47 16.94 -24.09
C PHE A 126 10.86 15.47 -23.94
N LEU A 127 11.32 14.83 -25.02
CA LEU A 127 11.55 13.40 -25.05
C LEU A 127 12.57 12.88 -24.00
N PRO A 128 13.65 13.58 -23.65
CA PRO A 128 14.54 13.19 -22.57
C PRO A 128 13.84 13.13 -21.21
N HIS A 129 13.00 14.12 -20.87
CA HIS A 129 12.23 14.15 -19.63
C HIS A 129 11.17 13.06 -19.59
N PHE A 130 10.49 12.83 -20.72
CA PHE A 130 9.50 11.74 -20.83
C PHE A 130 10.14 10.36 -20.65
N LYS A 131 11.30 10.10 -21.28
CA LYS A 131 12.04 8.85 -21.11
C LYS A 131 12.53 8.66 -19.67
N ASN A 132 13.05 9.73 -19.05
CA ASN A 132 13.47 9.68 -17.66
C ASN A 132 12.30 9.33 -16.73
N PHE A 133 11.16 9.98 -16.92
CA PHE A 133 9.94 9.67 -16.15
C PHE A 133 9.50 8.20 -16.33
N LEU A 134 9.51 7.67 -17.56
CA LEU A 134 9.19 6.27 -17.81
C LEU A 134 10.21 5.30 -17.15
N ASN A 135 11.47 5.68 -17.07
CA ASN A 135 12.49 4.90 -16.34
C ASN A 135 12.21 4.86 -14.84
N GLU A 136 11.78 5.98 -14.24
CA GLU A 136 11.41 5.98 -12.81
C GLU A 136 10.13 5.16 -12.55
N LEU A 137 9.15 5.21 -13.46
CA LEU A 137 7.97 4.34 -13.39
C LEU A 137 8.33 2.85 -13.40
N ASP A 138 9.25 2.45 -14.27
CA ASP A 138 9.68 1.04 -14.39
C ASP A 138 10.28 0.47 -13.10
N LYS A 139 10.82 1.32 -12.23
CA LYS A 139 11.34 0.90 -10.92
C LYS A 139 10.24 0.58 -9.91
N LEU A 140 9.01 1.01 -10.15
CA LEU A 140 7.91 0.84 -9.21
C LEU A 140 7.43 -0.62 -9.16
N PRO A 141 6.96 -1.10 -7.98
CA PRO A 141 6.54 -2.48 -7.79
C PRO A 141 5.49 -2.97 -8.78
N ILE A 142 4.53 -2.12 -9.15
CA ILE A 142 3.47 -2.49 -10.09
C ILE A 142 4.01 -2.77 -11.49
N PHE A 143 4.99 -1.98 -11.94
CA PHE A 143 5.44 -2.05 -13.32
C PHE A 143 6.36 -3.24 -13.60
N LYS A 144 6.96 -3.87 -12.57
CA LYS A 144 7.68 -5.14 -12.74
C LYS A 144 6.76 -6.32 -13.08
N TYR A 145 5.45 -6.19 -12.85
CA TYR A 145 4.44 -7.20 -13.20
C TYR A 145 3.80 -6.94 -14.57
N LEU A 146 4.03 -5.76 -15.14
CA LEU A 146 3.57 -5.36 -16.46
C LEU A 146 4.78 -5.36 -17.39
N GLU A 147 4.67 -6.01 -18.54
CA GLU A 147 5.75 -6.03 -19.55
C GLU A 147 5.74 -4.70 -20.33
N ILE A 148 6.26 -3.63 -19.72
CA ILE A 148 6.25 -2.31 -20.31
C ILE A 148 7.33 -2.18 -21.37
N ASN A 149 6.93 -1.79 -22.57
CA ASN A 149 7.86 -1.46 -23.65
C ASN A 149 7.99 0.05 -23.82
N GLN A 150 8.90 0.67 -23.07
CA GLN A 150 9.13 2.11 -23.11
C GLN A 150 9.40 2.63 -24.54
N LYS A 151 10.14 1.88 -25.38
CA LYS A 151 10.40 2.28 -26.77
C LYS A 151 9.12 2.36 -27.58
N GLN A 152 8.19 1.42 -27.34
CA GLN A 152 6.91 1.39 -28.02
C GLN A 152 6.01 2.55 -27.56
N ILE A 153 6.02 2.90 -26.27
CA ILE A 153 5.27 4.04 -25.72
C ILE A 153 5.79 5.36 -26.32
N VAL A 154 7.09 5.58 -26.26
CA VAL A 154 7.71 6.78 -26.85
C VAL A 154 7.44 6.86 -28.36
N SER A 155 7.53 5.74 -29.07
CA SER A 155 7.25 5.69 -30.52
C SER A 155 5.77 5.99 -30.83
N ALA A 156 4.84 5.44 -30.03
CA ALA A 156 3.41 5.70 -30.17
C ALA A 156 3.08 7.17 -29.88
N PHE A 157 3.65 7.73 -28.81
CA PHE A 157 3.50 9.15 -28.47
C PHE A 157 4.00 10.06 -29.60
N VAL A 158 5.23 9.85 -30.09
CA VAL A 158 5.82 10.63 -31.20
C VAL A 158 4.98 10.50 -32.47
N LYS A 159 4.46 9.30 -32.76
CA LYS A 159 3.59 9.10 -33.92
C LYS A 159 2.30 9.88 -33.78
N ALA A 160 1.60 9.78 -32.64
CA ALA A 160 0.37 10.52 -32.39
C ALA A 160 0.58 12.04 -32.46
N TYR A 161 1.70 12.54 -31.98
CA TYR A 161 2.06 13.96 -32.03
C TYR A 161 2.41 14.47 -33.43
N LYS A 162 2.93 13.60 -34.30
CA LYS A 162 3.31 13.94 -35.70
C LYS A 162 2.23 13.59 -36.72
N ASP A 163 1.11 13.05 -36.28
CA ASP A 163 0.00 12.70 -37.15
C ASP A 163 -0.62 13.96 -37.80
N ASP A 164 -1.07 13.85 -39.04
CA ASP A 164 -1.75 14.94 -39.72
C ASP A 164 -3.11 15.29 -39.07
N ASP A 165 -3.62 14.42 -38.21
CA ASP A 165 -4.84 14.57 -37.42
C ASP A 165 -4.57 14.99 -35.96
N ILE A 166 -3.53 15.78 -35.74
CA ILE A 166 -3.07 16.18 -34.40
C ILE A 166 -4.17 16.93 -33.61
N GLU A 167 -5.07 17.69 -34.31
CA GLU A 167 -6.16 18.40 -33.65
C GLU A 167 -7.11 17.43 -32.91
N ASN A 168 -7.39 16.28 -33.53
CA ASN A 168 -8.21 15.24 -32.89
C ASN A 168 -7.40 14.40 -31.85
N ASN A 169 -6.10 14.29 -32.04
CA ASN A 169 -5.23 13.56 -31.10
C ASN A 169 -4.81 14.41 -29.89
N ALA A 170 -4.92 15.75 -29.95
CA ALA A 170 -4.44 16.64 -28.88
C ALA A 170 -5.06 16.33 -27.52
N GLN A 171 -6.37 16.06 -27.47
CA GLN A 171 -7.06 15.70 -26.25
C GLN A 171 -6.55 14.35 -25.69
N ALA A 172 -6.39 13.34 -26.55
CA ALA A 172 -5.91 12.01 -26.13
C ALA A 172 -4.47 12.07 -25.61
N ILE A 173 -3.61 12.88 -26.24
CA ILE A 173 -2.23 13.13 -25.79
C ILE A 173 -2.24 13.82 -24.42
N GLY A 174 -3.07 14.86 -24.26
CA GLY A 174 -3.22 15.58 -23.00
C GLY A 174 -3.70 14.68 -21.86
N ASP A 175 -4.77 13.93 -22.08
CA ASP A 175 -5.34 12.99 -21.10
C ASP A 175 -4.32 11.92 -20.72
N PHE A 176 -3.61 11.34 -21.69
CA PHE A 176 -2.55 10.37 -21.44
C PHE A 176 -1.45 10.95 -20.53
N LEU A 177 -0.94 12.15 -20.83
CA LEU A 177 0.10 12.79 -20.02
C LEU A 177 -0.40 13.11 -18.61
N ILE A 178 -1.62 13.59 -18.46
CA ILE A 178 -2.25 13.87 -17.15
C ILE A 178 -2.33 12.58 -16.34
N ASP A 179 -2.85 11.51 -16.93
CA ASP A 179 -3.06 10.23 -16.25
C ASP A 179 -1.73 9.63 -15.76
N ILE A 180 -0.68 9.61 -16.60
CA ILE A 180 0.60 9.05 -16.19
C ILE A 180 1.32 9.91 -15.16
N MET A 181 1.24 11.23 -15.26
CA MET A 181 1.84 12.16 -14.30
C MET A 181 1.13 12.15 -12.94
N ALA A 182 -0.15 11.74 -12.89
CA ALA A 182 -0.87 11.56 -11.64
C ALA A 182 -0.38 10.36 -10.81
N THR A 183 0.37 9.44 -11.42
CA THR A 183 0.84 8.20 -10.76
C THR A 183 1.58 8.46 -9.46
N HIS A 184 2.47 9.48 -9.41
CA HIS A 184 3.19 9.83 -8.18
C HIS A 184 2.21 10.20 -7.06
N ASP A 185 1.27 11.11 -7.34
CA ASP A 185 0.33 11.62 -6.34
C ASP A 185 -0.61 10.50 -5.86
N GLU A 186 -1.07 9.64 -6.76
CA GLU A 186 -1.89 8.48 -6.43
C GLU A 186 -1.16 7.47 -5.51
N LEU A 187 0.12 7.22 -5.74
CA LEU A 187 0.93 6.35 -4.87
C LEU A 187 1.12 6.95 -3.48
N GLN A 188 1.44 8.23 -3.40
CA GLN A 188 1.58 8.93 -2.12
C GLN A 188 0.29 8.87 -1.31
N ILE A 189 -0.83 9.17 -1.95
CA ILE A 189 -2.13 9.16 -1.33
C ILE A 189 -2.53 7.76 -0.88
N PHE A 190 -2.31 6.76 -1.74
CA PHE A 190 -2.56 5.38 -1.37
C PHE A 190 -1.76 4.97 -0.12
N ARG A 191 -0.47 5.36 -0.03
CA ARG A 191 0.35 5.05 1.15
C ARG A 191 -0.20 5.67 2.41
N VAL A 192 -0.50 6.98 2.41
CA VAL A 192 -1.07 7.66 3.59
C VAL A 192 -2.41 7.05 3.99
N TYR A 193 -3.26 6.77 3.01
CA TYR A 193 -4.55 6.13 3.22
C TYR A 193 -4.41 4.73 3.83
N ALA A 194 -3.57 3.89 3.22
CA ALA A 194 -3.37 2.52 3.65
C ALA A 194 -2.67 2.44 5.01
N ASP A 195 -1.67 3.28 5.27
CA ASP A 195 -1.02 3.42 6.58
C ASP A 195 -2.05 3.75 7.67
N THR A 196 -2.88 4.76 7.43
CA THR A 196 -3.91 5.18 8.39
C THR A 196 -4.93 4.06 8.64
N LEU A 197 -5.42 3.43 7.57
CA LEU A 197 -6.37 2.31 7.69
C LEU A 197 -5.76 1.13 8.46
N LEU A 198 -4.54 0.74 8.11
CA LEU A 198 -3.89 -0.44 8.66
C LEU A 198 -3.48 -0.22 10.12
N ASP A 199 -2.83 0.89 10.44
CA ASP A 199 -2.26 1.13 11.76
C ASP A 199 -3.32 1.60 12.77
N ASP A 200 -4.26 2.45 12.35
CA ASP A 200 -5.24 3.04 13.25
C ASP A 200 -6.53 2.25 13.40
N TYR A 201 -6.88 1.42 12.43
CA TYR A 201 -8.14 0.67 12.45
C TYR A 201 -7.95 -0.84 12.40
N ILE A 202 -7.20 -1.37 11.43
CA ILE A 202 -7.01 -2.81 11.25
C ILE A 202 -6.15 -3.42 12.36
N GLU A 203 -5.07 -2.74 12.78
CA GLU A 203 -4.21 -3.24 13.88
C GLU A 203 -4.94 -3.29 15.23
N LYS A 204 -5.91 -2.39 15.44
CA LYS A 204 -6.67 -2.28 16.69
C LYS A 204 -7.82 -3.28 16.82
N VAL A 205 -8.07 -4.14 15.82
CA VAL A 205 -9.13 -5.16 15.95
C VAL A 205 -8.74 -6.20 17.01
N LYS A 206 -9.72 -6.55 17.87
CA LYS A 206 -9.51 -7.55 18.93
C LYS A 206 -9.27 -8.96 18.40
N ARG A 207 -9.90 -9.29 17.27
CA ARG A 207 -9.82 -10.60 16.62
C ARG A 207 -9.58 -10.44 15.12
N ARG A 208 -8.62 -11.14 14.57
CA ARG A 208 -8.31 -11.14 13.14
C ARG A 208 -9.34 -11.98 12.38
N SER A 209 -10.21 -11.34 11.63
CA SER A 209 -11.14 -12.01 10.71
C SER A 209 -11.68 -11.01 9.69
N PRO A 210 -12.18 -11.46 8.53
CA PRO A 210 -12.81 -10.59 7.53
C PRO A 210 -13.92 -9.72 8.10
N VAL A 211 -14.76 -10.26 8.99
CA VAL A 211 -15.86 -9.53 9.63
C VAL A 211 -15.34 -8.37 10.51
N HIS A 212 -14.26 -8.59 11.28
CA HIS A 212 -13.66 -7.55 12.10
C HIS A 212 -12.95 -6.50 11.24
N TYR A 213 -12.32 -6.92 10.14
CA TYR A 213 -11.74 -6.00 9.17
C TYR A 213 -12.82 -5.13 8.50
N ALA A 214 -13.94 -5.72 8.09
CA ALA A 214 -15.08 -4.96 7.58
C ALA A 214 -15.60 -3.93 8.58
N GLY A 215 -15.71 -4.30 9.87
CA GLY A 215 -16.07 -3.36 10.94
C GLY A 215 -15.04 -2.23 11.13
N ALA A 216 -13.75 -2.52 11.00
CA ALA A 216 -12.70 -1.51 11.07
C ALA A 216 -12.74 -0.56 9.87
N ILE A 217 -12.94 -1.09 8.67
CA ILE A 217 -13.13 -0.32 7.43
C ILE A 217 -14.36 0.58 7.54
N HIS A 218 -15.48 0.05 8.04
CA HIS A 218 -16.70 0.84 8.27
C HIS A 218 -16.45 2.02 9.22
N LYS A 219 -15.72 1.80 10.32
CA LYS A 219 -15.34 2.86 11.25
C LYS A 219 -14.46 3.92 10.58
N PHE A 220 -13.46 3.50 9.81
CA PHE A 220 -12.57 4.39 9.09
C PHE A 220 -13.34 5.33 8.15
N PHE A 221 -14.28 4.81 7.34
CA PHE A 221 -15.09 5.61 6.43
C PHE A 221 -16.09 6.53 7.12
N ASN A 222 -16.44 6.27 8.37
CA ASN A 222 -17.40 7.08 9.13
C ASN A 222 -16.74 7.97 10.20
N ASP A 223 -15.41 7.97 10.30
CA ASP A 223 -14.67 8.81 11.24
C ASP A 223 -14.45 10.21 10.67
N LYS A 224 -15.36 11.12 11.02
CA LYS A 224 -15.32 12.52 10.55
C LYS A 224 -14.08 13.30 11.01
N GLU A 225 -13.48 12.95 12.15
CA GLU A 225 -12.25 13.60 12.61
C GLU A 225 -11.05 13.15 11.77
N MET A 226 -11.01 11.85 11.45
CA MET A 226 -9.98 11.31 10.57
C MET A 226 -10.14 11.87 9.16
N GLN A 227 -11.36 11.96 8.63
CA GLN A 227 -11.62 12.57 7.31
C GLN A 227 -11.09 13.99 7.26
N LYS A 228 -11.39 14.84 8.27
CA LYS A 228 -10.85 16.21 8.36
C LYS A 228 -9.32 16.27 8.42
N LYS A 229 -8.69 15.32 9.12
CA LYS A 229 -7.21 15.24 9.15
C LYS A 229 -6.64 14.90 7.79
N LEU A 230 -7.26 13.97 7.07
CA LEU A 230 -6.86 13.61 5.73
C LEU A 230 -7.12 14.73 4.73
N GLU A 231 -8.25 15.43 4.83
CA GLU A 231 -8.57 16.63 4.04
C GLU A 231 -7.55 17.76 4.26
N ALA A 232 -7.00 17.89 5.45
CA ALA A 232 -5.96 18.89 5.75
C ALA A 232 -4.59 18.54 5.12
N ILE A 233 -4.39 17.28 4.74
CA ILE A 233 -3.13 16.76 4.18
C ILE A 233 -3.24 16.52 2.66
N MET A 234 -4.45 16.38 2.14
CA MET A 234 -4.71 15.99 0.75
C MET A 234 -5.65 16.97 0.07
N PRO A 235 -5.44 17.26 -1.24
CA PRO A 235 -6.38 18.06 -2.02
C PRO A 235 -7.76 17.40 -2.07
N PRO A 236 -8.85 18.19 -1.98
CA PRO A 236 -10.23 17.68 -2.01
C PRO A 236 -10.54 16.81 -3.25
N GLU A 237 -10.03 17.20 -4.42
CA GLU A 237 -10.23 16.46 -5.66
C GLU A 237 -9.65 15.04 -5.63
N ILE A 238 -8.56 14.87 -4.86
CA ILE A 238 -7.87 13.59 -4.73
C ILE A 238 -8.53 12.74 -3.65
N LEU A 239 -8.95 13.35 -2.55
CA LEU A 239 -9.75 12.70 -1.52
C LEU A 239 -11.04 12.13 -2.10
N ASP A 240 -11.74 12.90 -2.93
CA ASP A 240 -12.94 12.48 -3.60
C ASP A 240 -12.72 11.22 -4.46
N ASN A 241 -11.59 11.12 -5.16
CA ASN A 241 -11.28 9.95 -5.99
C ASN A 241 -10.91 8.71 -5.18
N ILE A 242 -10.27 8.87 -4.01
CA ILE A 242 -9.85 7.75 -3.16
C ILE A 242 -10.93 7.33 -2.18
N PHE A 243 -11.68 8.30 -1.62
CA PHE A 243 -12.73 8.04 -0.63
C PHE A 243 -14.11 7.80 -1.24
N LYS A 244 -14.37 8.19 -2.49
CA LYS A 244 -15.61 7.79 -3.17
C LYS A 244 -15.65 6.26 -3.24
N ILE A 245 -16.60 5.72 -2.49
CA ILE A 245 -16.93 4.29 -2.51
C ILE A 245 -17.42 3.88 -3.91
N GLU A 246 -18.02 4.81 -4.65
CA GLU A 246 -18.64 4.63 -5.95
C GLU A 246 -17.76 5.17 -7.08
N GLN A 247 -16.72 4.43 -7.45
CA GLN A 247 -16.09 4.62 -8.77
C GLN A 247 -16.76 3.66 -9.76
N PRO A 248 -17.21 4.13 -10.94
CA PRO A 248 -17.69 3.24 -11.97
C PRO A 248 -16.53 2.34 -12.42
N ILE A 249 -16.60 1.07 -12.04
CA ILE A 249 -15.62 0.05 -12.40
C ILE A 249 -16.29 -0.85 -13.44
N ASN A 250 -15.64 -1.01 -14.60
CA ASN A 250 -16.07 -2.01 -15.56
C ASN A 250 -15.59 -3.39 -15.13
N VAL A 251 -16.53 -4.25 -14.78
CA VAL A 251 -16.25 -5.63 -14.38
C VAL A 251 -16.77 -6.57 -15.45
N ASP A 252 -15.89 -7.39 -16.00
CA ASP A 252 -16.23 -8.48 -16.91
C ASP A 252 -15.95 -9.83 -16.26
N TYR A 253 -16.77 -10.82 -16.54
CA TYR A 253 -16.48 -12.21 -16.22
C TYR A 253 -15.94 -12.91 -17.46
N ILE A 254 -14.71 -13.37 -17.38
CA ILE A 254 -14.00 -14.02 -18.48
C ILE A 254 -13.71 -15.48 -18.15
N THR A 255 -13.61 -16.32 -19.18
CA THR A 255 -13.03 -17.65 -19.05
C THR A 255 -11.55 -17.62 -19.41
N MET A 256 -10.72 -18.21 -18.57
CA MET A 256 -9.29 -18.32 -18.80
C MET A 256 -8.77 -19.72 -18.43
N LYS A 257 -7.60 -20.09 -18.92
CA LYS A 257 -6.94 -21.33 -18.48
C LYS A 257 -6.56 -21.22 -17.01
N ASN A 258 -6.87 -22.25 -16.23
CA ASN A 258 -6.52 -22.30 -14.82
C ASN A 258 -4.98 -22.23 -14.66
N PRO A 259 -4.43 -21.24 -13.93
CA PRO A 259 -2.99 -21.12 -13.70
C PRO A 259 -2.37 -22.38 -13.06
N LYS A 260 -3.14 -23.08 -12.22
CA LYS A 260 -2.71 -24.30 -11.53
C LYS A 260 -2.84 -25.56 -12.39
N ASN A 261 -3.77 -25.57 -13.35
CA ASN A 261 -4.03 -26.71 -14.23
C ASN A 261 -4.45 -26.24 -15.62
N LYS A 262 -3.50 -26.12 -16.54
CA LYS A 262 -3.73 -25.60 -17.89
C LYS A 262 -4.73 -26.40 -18.75
N LYS A 263 -5.16 -27.58 -18.30
CA LYS A 263 -6.19 -28.40 -18.98
C LYS A 263 -7.62 -27.97 -18.61
N GLN A 264 -7.78 -27.15 -17.57
CA GLN A 264 -9.07 -26.68 -17.09
C GLN A 264 -9.27 -25.21 -17.41
N TYR A 265 -10.53 -24.81 -17.60
CA TYR A 265 -10.93 -23.42 -17.69
C TYR A 265 -11.60 -23.01 -16.38
N ILE A 266 -11.43 -21.75 -16.04
CA ILE A 266 -12.02 -21.10 -14.87
C ILE A 266 -12.73 -19.83 -15.30
N VAL A 267 -13.71 -19.40 -14.52
CA VAL A 267 -14.29 -18.07 -14.61
C VAL A 267 -13.51 -17.15 -13.68
N ALA A 268 -13.09 -16.01 -14.19
CA ALA A 268 -12.37 -14.98 -13.44
C ALA A 268 -13.02 -13.62 -13.66
N GLU A 269 -12.92 -12.77 -12.64
CA GLU A 269 -13.34 -11.37 -12.69
C GLU A 269 -12.24 -10.54 -13.32
N ARG A 270 -12.51 -9.88 -14.45
CA ARG A 270 -11.60 -8.94 -15.08
C ARG A 270 -12.10 -7.53 -14.87
N THR A 271 -11.23 -6.68 -14.35
CA THR A 271 -11.55 -5.28 -14.05
C THR A 271 -10.53 -4.36 -14.70
N ILE A 272 -11.00 -3.26 -15.27
CA ILE A 272 -10.15 -2.24 -15.86
C ILE A 272 -10.16 -1.02 -14.92
N TYR A 273 -9.00 -0.67 -14.41
CA TYR A 273 -8.77 0.49 -13.55
C TYR A 273 -8.13 1.62 -14.35
N ARG A 274 -8.64 2.83 -14.21
CA ARG A 274 -8.08 4.03 -14.84
C ARG A 274 -7.01 4.72 -14.00
N SER A 275 -6.79 4.26 -12.77
CA SER A 275 -5.80 4.79 -11.86
C SER A 275 -5.08 3.68 -11.10
N ILE A 276 -3.80 3.91 -10.79
CA ILE A 276 -3.01 3.00 -9.97
C ILE A 276 -3.57 2.94 -8.55
N GLY A 277 -4.01 4.07 -8.01
CA GLY A 277 -4.62 4.15 -6.68
C GLY A 277 -5.89 3.30 -6.59
N GLY A 278 -6.73 3.30 -7.64
CA GLY A 278 -7.92 2.45 -7.72
C GLY A 278 -7.59 0.96 -7.72
N LEU A 279 -6.58 0.55 -8.48
CA LEU A 279 -6.10 -0.85 -8.49
C LEU A 279 -5.55 -1.26 -7.12
N LEU A 280 -4.69 -0.44 -6.52
CA LEU A 280 -4.10 -0.71 -5.20
C LEU A 280 -5.15 -0.80 -4.10
N LYS A 281 -6.14 0.10 -4.12
CA LYS A 281 -7.28 0.05 -3.22
C LYS A 281 -8.06 -1.26 -3.36
N ALA A 282 -8.36 -1.67 -4.58
CA ALA A 282 -9.06 -2.93 -4.83
C ALA A 282 -8.26 -4.14 -4.36
N ASP A 283 -6.94 -4.18 -4.63
CA ASP A 283 -6.04 -5.24 -4.15
C ASP A 283 -6.04 -5.34 -2.63
N LEU A 284 -5.90 -4.20 -1.92
CA LEU A 284 -5.92 -4.14 -0.46
C LEU A 284 -7.26 -4.61 0.12
N PHE A 285 -8.39 -4.09 -0.38
CA PHE A 285 -9.71 -4.43 0.16
C PHE A 285 -10.07 -5.89 -0.12
N LYS A 286 -9.83 -6.39 -1.34
CA LYS A 286 -10.04 -7.81 -1.65
C LYS A 286 -9.14 -8.72 -0.80
N ALA A 287 -7.90 -8.29 -0.49
CA ALA A 287 -7.04 -9.01 0.44
C ALA A 287 -7.63 -9.11 1.84
N LEU A 288 -8.12 -8.00 2.38
CA LEU A 288 -8.73 -7.96 3.71
C LEU A 288 -9.98 -8.86 3.80
N THR A 289 -10.76 -9.00 2.71
CA THR A 289 -11.95 -9.91 2.68
C THR A 289 -11.58 -11.38 2.80
N ILE A 290 -10.37 -11.77 2.46
CA ILE A 290 -9.87 -13.15 2.58
C ILE A 290 -8.90 -13.35 3.75
N GLY A 291 -8.66 -12.29 4.53
CA GLY A 291 -7.80 -12.30 5.70
C GLY A 291 -6.31 -12.06 5.43
N ASN A 292 -5.93 -11.76 4.18
CA ASN A 292 -4.57 -11.31 3.89
C ASN A 292 -4.43 -9.84 4.32
N THR A 293 -3.29 -9.48 4.92
CA THR A 293 -3.08 -8.09 5.34
C THR A 293 -1.59 -7.75 5.42
N PRO A 294 -1.17 -6.59 4.93
CA PRO A 294 0.08 -5.97 5.35
C PRO A 294 -0.01 -5.60 6.85
N ARG A 295 1.07 -5.76 7.58
CA ARG A 295 1.15 -5.43 9.00
C ARG A 295 2.53 -4.90 9.35
N ARG A 296 2.61 -3.89 10.22
CA ARG A 296 3.90 -3.42 10.74
C ARG A 296 4.50 -4.41 11.73
N CYS A 297 5.77 -4.72 11.53
CA CYS A 297 6.52 -5.53 12.46
C CYS A 297 6.76 -4.74 13.77
N HIS A 298 6.37 -5.28 14.91
CA HIS A 298 6.56 -4.63 16.21
C HIS A 298 8.03 -4.49 16.63
N ASN A 299 8.98 -5.09 15.89
CA ASN A 299 10.41 -4.99 16.19
C ASN A 299 11.14 -4.02 15.24
N CYS A 300 10.95 -4.12 13.92
CA CYS A 300 11.66 -3.28 12.96
C CYS A 300 10.81 -2.12 12.40
N GLY A 301 9.50 -2.08 12.65
CA GLY A 301 8.60 -1.05 12.12
C GLY A 301 8.18 -1.24 10.67
N GLU A 302 8.88 -2.06 9.90
CA GLU A 302 8.61 -2.32 8.50
C GLU A 302 7.38 -3.19 8.28
N TYR A 303 6.65 -2.97 7.19
CA TYR A 303 5.53 -3.83 6.83
C TYR A 303 6.01 -5.24 6.47
N PHE A 304 5.23 -6.24 6.84
CA PHE A 304 5.34 -7.62 6.37
C PHE A 304 3.97 -8.16 6.00
N PHE A 305 3.94 -9.07 5.05
CA PHE A 305 2.70 -9.58 4.50
C PHE A 305 2.25 -10.84 5.22
N ILE A 306 0.99 -10.85 5.67
CA ILE A 306 0.36 -11.99 6.31
C ILE A 306 -0.63 -12.61 5.34
N ILE A 307 -0.47 -13.89 5.06
CA ILE A 307 -1.44 -14.69 4.30
C ILE A 307 -2.35 -15.41 5.29
N GLY A 308 -3.66 -15.12 5.19
CA GLY A 308 -4.65 -15.67 6.10
C GLY A 308 -4.74 -14.91 7.44
N LEU A 309 -5.35 -15.55 8.44
CA LEU A 309 -5.77 -14.92 9.70
C LEU A 309 -4.75 -15.05 10.84
N SER A 310 -3.46 -15.13 10.53
CA SER A 310 -2.40 -15.23 11.54
C SER A 310 -2.31 -13.96 12.40
N ASP A 311 -2.13 -14.12 13.72
CA ASP A 311 -1.88 -12.99 14.64
C ASP A 311 -0.38 -12.73 14.85
N THR A 312 0.47 -13.10 13.90
CA THR A 312 1.91 -12.87 13.95
C THR A 312 2.20 -11.37 14.00
N LYS A 313 2.99 -10.94 15.01
CA LYS A 313 3.35 -9.52 15.25
C LYS A 313 4.75 -9.16 14.75
N TYR A 314 5.52 -10.13 14.32
CA TYR A 314 6.92 -9.97 13.95
C TYR A 314 7.20 -10.62 12.60
N CYS A 315 7.95 -9.93 11.76
CA CYS A 315 8.40 -10.48 10.49
C CYS A 315 9.54 -11.49 10.63
N SER A 316 9.89 -12.12 9.51
CA SER A 316 11.03 -13.05 9.43
C SER A 316 12.32 -12.40 8.90
N ARG A 317 12.38 -11.07 8.81
CA ARG A 317 13.61 -10.34 8.43
C ARG A 317 14.59 -10.31 9.60
N ILE A 318 15.87 -10.11 9.30
CA ILE A 318 16.91 -9.88 10.31
C ILE A 318 16.53 -8.63 11.11
N ALA A 319 16.61 -8.71 12.43
CA ALA A 319 16.28 -7.60 13.31
C ALA A 319 17.33 -6.47 13.16
N PRO A 320 16.91 -5.21 12.97
CA PRO A 320 17.85 -4.09 12.95
C PRO A 320 18.60 -4.03 14.28
N ASN A 321 19.90 -3.76 14.20
CA ASN A 321 20.77 -3.58 15.36
C ASN A 321 20.89 -4.81 16.31
N ASP A 322 20.49 -6.01 15.88
CA ASP A 322 20.74 -7.21 16.68
C ASP A 322 22.17 -7.73 16.43
N PRO A 323 23.06 -7.71 17.45
CA PRO A 323 24.47 -8.09 17.28
C PRO A 323 24.66 -9.57 16.92
N LYS A 324 23.62 -10.38 17.08
CA LYS A 324 23.64 -11.81 16.76
C LYS A 324 22.97 -12.15 15.43
N GLY A 325 22.50 -11.14 14.67
CA GLY A 325 21.82 -11.33 13.38
C GLY A 325 20.53 -12.16 13.44
N ARG A 326 19.83 -12.15 14.58
CA ARG A 326 18.59 -12.94 14.76
C ARG A 326 17.43 -12.30 13.99
N PHE A 327 16.44 -13.11 13.62
CA PHE A 327 15.21 -12.63 12.99
C PHE A 327 14.31 -11.87 13.95
N CYS A 328 13.53 -10.91 13.44
CA CYS A 328 12.59 -10.10 14.22
C CYS A 328 11.63 -10.93 15.07
N ASN A 329 11.13 -12.06 14.56
CA ASN A 329 10.25 -12.96 15.29
C ASN A 329 10.95 -13.63 16.49
N LYS A 330 12.24 -13.92 16.40
CA LYS A 330 13.05 -14.46 17.51
C LYS A 330 13.32 -13.40 18.57
N VAL A 331 13.75 -12.19 18.15
CA VAL A 331 14.02 -11.06 19.05
C VAL A 331 12.75 -10.59 19.74
N GLY A 332 11.68 -10.39 19.00
CA GLY A 332 10.40 -9.92 19.53
C GLY A 332 9.74 -10.91 20.50
N ALA A 333 9.83 -12.21 20.22
CA ALA A 333 9.37 -13.23 21.14
C ALA A 333 10.16 -13.20 22.47
N HIS A 334 11.47 -13.01 22.38
CA HIS A 334 12.33 -12.92 23.56
C HIS A 334 12.05 -11.67 24.41
N ILE A 335 11.89 -10.50 23.78
CA ILE A 335 11.50 -9.25 24.47
C ILE A 335 10.14 -9.43 25.17
N LYS A 336 9.15 -10.03 24.50
CA LYS A 336 7.84 -10.29 25.08
C LYS A 336 7.94 -11.23 26.29
N GLU A 337 8.79 -12.23 26.20
CA GLU A 337 9.02 -13.15 27.31
C GLU A 337 9.74 -12.49 28.48
N GLN A 338 10.75 -11.64 28.20
CA GLN A 338 11.43 -10.86 29.24
C GLN A 338 10.45 -9.91 29.94
N LYS A 339 9.64 -9.12 29.21
CA LYS A 339 8.64 -8.24 29.82
C LYS A 339 7.61 -8.99 30.67
N LYS A 340 7.19 -10.19 30.24
CA LYS A 340 6.34 -11.04 31.09
C LYS A 340 7.05 -11.47 32.37
N LYS A 341 8.36 -11.77 32.29
CA LYS A 341 9.14 -12.19 33.46
C LYS A 341 9.38 -11.06 34.44
N GLU A 342 9.41 -9.82 33.98
CA GLU A 342 9.70 -8.66 34.85
C GLU A 342 8.49 -8.15 35.65
N ILE A 343 7.27 -8.28 35.10
CA ILE A 343 6.08 -7.54 35.59
C ILE A 343 5.02 -8.49 36.19
N SER A 344 5.04 -9.78 35.90
CA SER A 344 3.94 -10.69 36.27
C SER A 344 4.29 -11.52 37.50
N TYR A 345 3.44 -11.41 38.53
CA TYR A 345 3.51 -12.33 39.71
C TYR A 345 3.42 -13.81 39.29
N GLU A 346 2.70 -14.14 38.19
CA GLU A 346 2.65 -15.50 37.65
C GLU A 346 4.02 -15.99 37.17
N ALA A 347 4.81 -15.10 36.54
CA ALA A 347 6.19 -15.44 36.14
C ALA A 347 7.15 -15.52 37.34
N ALA A 348 6.95 -14.67 38.34
CA ALA A 348 7.70 -14.76 39.62
C ALA A 348 7.40 -16.08 40.33
N TYR A 349 6.14 -16.47 40.41
CA TYR A 349 5.70 -17.76 40.94
C TYR A 349 6.36 -18.92 40.20
N SER A 350 6.32 -18.92 38.87
CA SER A 350 6.96 -19.99 38.08
C SER A 350 8.48 -20.09 38.34
N ARG A 351 9.16 -18.96 38.53
CA ARG A 351 10.58 -18.92 38.88
C ARG A 351 10.84 -19.46 40.28
N ALA A 352 10.05 -19.03 41.27
CA ALA A 352 10.14 -19.53 42.65
C ALA A 352 9.93 -21.06 42.69
N TYR A 353 8.85 -21.54 42.07
CA TYR A 353 8.54 -22.97 41.98
C TYR A 353 9.69 -23.78 41.36
N ASN A 354 10.26 -23.29 40.24
CA ASN A 354 11.37 -23.97 39.57
C ASN A 354 12.67 -23.98 40.44
N ARG A 355 12.92 -22.90 41.21
CA ARG A 355 14.03 -22.88 42.17
C ARG A 355 13.84 -23.91 43.26
N LEU A 356 12.64 -23.96 43.86
CA LEU A 356 12.31 -24.97 44.89
C LEU A 356 12.39 -26.39 44.32
N LYS A 357 11.90 -26.61 43.09
CA LYS A 357 11.98 -27.92 42.41
C LYS A 357 13.44 -28.34 42.18
N LYS A 358 14.32 -27.44 41.77
CA LYS A 358 15.77 -27.73 41.66
C LYS A 358 16.40 -28.08 43.01
N ARG A 359 16.03 -27.37 44.09
CA ARG A 359 16.50 -27.70 45.43
C ARG A 359 16.03 -29.08 45.89
N LYS A 360 14.75 -29.41 45.65
CA LYS A 360 14.19 -30.74 46.01
C LYS A 360 14.99 -31.90 45.41
N TYR A 361 15.42 -31.77 44.16
CA TYR A 361 16.14 -32.81 43.43
C TYR A 361 17.65 -32.57 43.39
N SER A 362 18.16 -31.66 44.22
CA SER A 362 19.59 -31.41 44.32
C SER A 362 20.29 -32.57 45.01
N LYS A 363 21.54 -32.86 44.56
CA LYS A 363 22.40 -33.83 45.24
C LYS A 363 23.02 -33.26 46.54
N VAL A 364 23.02 -31.93 46.66
CA VAL A 364 23.58 -31.20 47.79
C VAL A 364 22.43 -30.52 48.52
N ASN A 365 22.14 -30.97 49.76
CA ASN A 365 21.09 -30.43 50.62
C ASN A 365 19.66 -30.40 49.97
N PRO A 366 19.09 -31.60 49.63
CA PRO A 366 17.75 -31.70 49.10
C PRO A 366 16.69 -31.31 50.12
N LEU A 367 15.59 -30.69 49.68
CA LEU A 367 14.43 -30.43 50.52
C LEU A 367 13.73 -31.74 50.90
N SER A 368 13.38 -31.92 52.19
CA SER A 368 12.48 -32.97 52.62
C SER A 368 11.07 -32.79 52.05
N ASP A 369 10.24 -33.84 52.02
CA ASP A 369 8.87 -33.72 51.50
C ASP A 369 8.01 -32.73 52.31
N GLY A 370 8.23 -32.66 53.64
CA GLY A 370 7.56 -31.70 54.49
C GLY A 370 7.93 -30.24 54.16
N GLU A 371 9.22 -29.97 54.04
CA GLU A 371 9.71 -28.62 53.64
C GLU A 371 9.26 -28.24 52.25
N TRP A 372 9.29 -29.16 51.28
CA TRP A 372 8.79 -28.96 49.94
C TRP A 372 7.31 -28.55 49.94
N ASN A 373 6.45 -29.35 50.61
CA ASN A 373 5.02 -29.07 50.65
C ASN A 373 4.72 -27.74 51.34
N LYS A 374 5.44 -27.39 52.40
CA LYS A 374 5.31 -26.09 53.08
C LYS A 374 5.67 -24.95 52.16
N LEU A 375 6.87 -24.96 51.55
CA LEU A 375 7.32 -23.86 50.70
C LEU A 375 6.51 -23.71 49.44
N VAL A 376 6.04 -24.82 48.83
CA VAL A 376 5.14 -24.75 47.66
C VAL A 376 3.78 -24.18 48.06
N GLY A 377 3.24 -24.51 49.22
CA GLY A 377 2.02 -23.90 49.75
C GLY A 377 2.15 -22.39 49.91
N GLU A 378 3.24 -21.93 50.54
CA GLU A 378 3.50 -20.51 50.76
C GLU A 378 3.55 -19.71 49.44
N ILE A 379 4.26 -20.19 48.43
CA ILE A 379 4.29 -19.49 47.12
C ILE A 379 2.94 -19.55 46.37
N GLN A 380 2.14 -20.64 46.59
CA GLN A 380 0.78 -20.71 46.03
C GLN A 380 -0.14 -19.67 46.69
N ASP A 381 -0.08 -19.53 48.03
CA ASP A 381 -0.87 -18.55 48.77
C ASP A 381 -0.56 -17.11 48.30
N ILE A 382 0.71 -16.75 48.11
CA ILE A 382 1.11 -15.44 47.57
C ILE A 382 0.51 -15.22 46.18
N ARG A 383 0.57 -16.22 45.30
CA ARG A 383 0.01 -16.14 43.95
C ARG A 383 -1.52 -15.95 44.01
N ASP A 384 -2.20 -16.68 44.87
CA ASP A 384 -3.65 -16.66 44.95
C ASP A 384 -4.17 -15.36 45.58
N LEU A 385 -3.40 -14.78 46.55
CA LEU A 385 -3.64 -13.45 47.08
C LEU A 385 -3.51 -12.36 46.00
N ALA A 386 -2.49 -12.43 45.14
CA ALA A 386 -2.29 -11.53 44.04
C ALA A 386 -3.43 -11.68 42.98
N ARG A 387 -3.80 -12.92 42.65
CA ARG A 387 -4.89 -13.22 41.72
C ARG A 387 -6.24 -12.71 42.24
N ALA A 388 -6.46 -12.75 43.53
CA ALA A 388 -7.65 -12.20 44.16
C ALA A 388 -7.62 -10.66 44.33
N GLY A 389 -6.54 -9.99 43.91
CA GLY A 389 -6.36 -8.53 44.08
C GLY A 389 -6.17 -8.09 45.54
N LYS A 390 -5.85 -9.03 46.46
CA LYS A 390 -5.64 -8.73 47.88
C LYS A 390 -4.27 -8.14 48.17
N ILE A 391 -3.30 -8.41 47.32
CA ILE A 391 -1.99 -7.76 47.32
C ILE A 391 -1.68 -7.27 45.92
N PRO A 392 -0.97 -6.13 45.74
CA PRO A 392 -0.59 -5.62 44.43
C PRO A 392 0.49 -6.49 43.78
N ASP A 393 0.51 -6.51 42.44
CA ASP A 393 1.42 -7.35 41.66
C ASP A 393 2.91 -7.17 42.02
N TYR A 394 3.34 -5.94 42.27
CA TYR A 394 4.73 -5.65 42.64
C TYR A 394 5.10 -6.27 43.98
N GLU A 395 4.18 -6.29 44.96
CA GLU A 395 4.36 -6.90 46.26
C GLU A 395 4.48 -8.43 46.16
N ALA A 396 3.57 -9.04 45.38
CA ALA A 396 3.62 -10.47 45.09
C ALA A 396 4.95 -10.87 44.42
N VAL A 397 5.42 -10.06 43.44
CA VAL A 397 6.73 -10.31 42.79
C VAL A 397 7.88 -10.21 43.78
N ARG A 398 7.84 -9.20 44.69
CA ARG A 398 8.86 -9.08 45.74
C ARG A 398 8.91 -10.31 46.63
N LEU A 399 7.77 -10.73 47.20
CA LEU A 399 7.63 -11.87 48.08
C LEU A 399 8.08 -13.17 47.40
N LEU A 400 7.65 -13.43 46.17
CA LEU A 400 8.02 -14.64 45.40
C LEU A 400 9.50 -14.68 44.97
N ASN A 401 10.20 -13.55 44.96
CA ASN A 401 11.63 -13.53 44.67
C ASN A 401 12.49 -13.94 45.87
N GLU A 402 11.93 -13.99 47.07
CA GLU A 402 12.63 -14.45 48.31
C GLU A 402 12.82 -15.99 48.35
N TYR A 403 12.05 -16.72 47.59
CA TYR A 403 12.14 -18.20 47.42
C TYR A 403 13.06 -18.54 46.25
#